data_6b82ac6808da95eaa8e85d9fbeed4d89
#
_entry.id   6b82ac6808da95eaa8e85d9fbeed4d89
#
_cell.length_a   1.000
_cell.length_b   1.000
_cell.length_c   1.000
_cell.angle_alpha   90.00
_cell.angle_beta   90.00
_cell.angle_gamma   90.00
#
_symmetry.space_group_name_H-M   'P 1'
#
loop_
_entity.id
_entity.type
_entity.pdbx_description
1 polymer ?
#
loop_
_entity_poly.entity_id
_entity_poly.type
_entity_poly.pdbx_seq_one_letter_code
_entity_poly.pdbx_strand_id
1 'polypeptide(L)'
;MIVHLSRDEVRVCTMLATERWLAKYGSVDRPNYAEGKKNGYLEHELLANVRANVSEWAVASLTDTAWNVPWYPNELHPRRAKLPDVGVNFEVRTVRTRDSVPFWNKDEGKIIVGTKILDEDYYSQVEVYGWCNPAEYATMQYRDEAIGGWRVPVAELKEF
;
A
#
# COMPACT_ATOMS: atom_id res chain seq x y z
N MET A 1 7.12 10.24 -10.77
CA MET A 1 8.49 10.48 -10.22
C MET A 1 9.06 9.13 -9.80
N ILE A 2 10.37 8.86 -10.03
CA ILE A 2 11.01 7.58 -9.65
C ILE A 2 11.85 7.80 -8.40
N VAL A 3 11.60 7.00 -7.36
CA VAL A 3 12.39 6.95 -6.13
C VAL A 3 13.27 5.70 -6.18
N HIS A 4 14.56 5.87 -5.94
CA HIS A 4 15.53 4.79 -5.87
C HIS A 4 15.83 4.45 -4.41
N LEU A 5 15.65 3.19 -4.05
CA LEU A 5 15.99 2.68 -2.73
C LEU A 5 17.35 2.00 -2.76
N SER A 6 18.15 2.26 -1.74
CA SER A 6 19.38 1.51 -1.51
C SER A 6 19.08 0.06 -1.12
N ARG A 7 20.08 -0.81 -1.25
CA ARG A 7 19.98 -2.21 -0.83
C ARG A 7 19.57 -2.36 0.64
N ASP A 8 20.08 -1.47 1.51
CA ASP A 8 19.79 -1.54 2.94
C ASP A 8 18.34 -1.11 3.24
N GLU A 9 17.80 -0.12 2.53
CA GLU A 9 16.39 0.28 2.65
C GLU A 9 15.46 -0.84 2.19
N VAL A 10 15.74 -1.47 1.04
CA VAL A 10 14.98 -2.64 0.58
C VAL A 10 15.05 -3.78 1.59
N ARG A 11 16.23 -4.03 2.16
CA ARG A 11 16.42 -5.04 3.21
C ARG A 11 15.55 -4.77 4.43
N VAL A 12 15.54 -3.54 4.93
CA VAL A 12 14.70 -3.13 6.07
C VAL A 12 13.22 -3.34 5.73
N CYS A 13 12.76 -2.88 4.58
CA CYS A 13 11.39 -3.08 4.13
C CYS A 13 11.01 -4.57 4.07
N THR A 14 11.90 -5.42 3.56
CA THR A 14 11.67 -6.86 3.44
C THR A 14 11.61 -7.54 4.80
N MET A 15 12.52 -7.20 5.72
CA MET A 15 12.51 -7.74 7.08
C MET A 15 11.18 -7.40 7.79
N LEU A 16 10.75 -6.14 7.73
CA LEU A 16 9.49 -5.70 8.32
C LEU A 16 8.27 -6.33 7.67
N ALA A 17 8.30 -6.55 6.34
CA ALA A 17 7.25 -7.26 5.63
C ALA A 17 7.12 -8.72 6.10
N THR A 18 8.25 -9.37 6.33
CA THR A 18 8.31 -10.75 6.84
C THR A 18 7.74 -10.83 8.26
N GLU A 19 8.14 -9.93 9.15
CA GLU A 19 7.60 -9.86 10.51
C GLU A 19 6.09 -9.60 10.52
N ARG A 20 5.63 -8.66 9.70
CA ARG A 20 4.20 -8.35 9.53
C ARG A 20 3.41 -9.56 9.03
N TRP A 21 3.98 -10.30 8.09
CA TRP A 21 3.37 -11.49 7.55
C TRP A 21 3.31 -12.63 8.58
N LEU A 22 4.41 -12.90 9.28
CA LEU A 22 4.48 -13.93 10.32
C LEU A 22 3.51 -13.64 11.48
N ALA A 23 3.36 -12.38 11.87
CA ALA A 23 2.43 -11.96 12.91
C ALA A 23 0.95 -12.24 12.57
N LYS A 24 0.62 -12.35 11.28
CA LYS A 24 -0.73 -12.66 10.79
C LYS A 24 -0.92 -14.13 10.45
N TYR A 25 0.18 -14.87 10.31
CA TYR A 25 0.15 -16.25 9.87
C TYR A 25 -0.52 -17.14 10.92
N GLY A 26 -1.53 -17.89 10.49
CA GLY A 26 -2.24 -18.84 11.36
C GLY A 26 -3.19 -18.21 12.38
N SER A 27 -3.47 -16.91 12.33
CA SER A 27 -4.52 -16.32 13.17
C SER A 27 -5.91 -16.77 12.67
N VAL A 28 -6.72 -17.29 13.59
CA VAL A 28 -8.07 -17.84 13.31
C VAL A 28 -9.00 -16.73 12.77
N ASP A 29 -8.82 -15.49 13.21
CA ASP A 29 -9.69 -14.36 12.88
C ASP A 29 -9.32 -13.67 11.56
N ARG A 30 -8.18 -14.03 10.99
CA ARG A 30 -7.73 -13.51 9.70
C ARG A 30 -7.12 -14.66 8.91
N PRO A 31 -7.98 -15.41 8.20
CA PRO A 31 -7.47 -16.34 7.20
C PRO A 31 -6.50 -15.57 6.29
N ASN A 32 -5.42 -16.21 5.94
CA ASN A 32 -4.45 -15.70 5.00
C ASN A 32 -5.20 -14.94 3.90
N TYR A 33 -4.77 -13.73 3.56
CA TYR A 33 -5.35 -12.95 2.46
C TYR A 33 -5.50 -13.78 1.18
N ALA A 34 -4.74 -14.84 1.11
CA ALA A 34 -4.74 -15.86 0.08
C ALA A 34 -5.87 -16.90 0.19
N GLU A 35 -6.40 -17.18 1.37
CA GLU A 35 -7.45 -18.22 1.52
C GLU A 35 -8.79 -17.82 0.91
N GLY A 36 -9.07 -16.52 0.79
CA GLY A 36 -10.24 -16.01 0.07
C GLY A 36 -10.09 -15.96 -1.45
N LYS A 37 -8.89 -16.24 -1.99
CA LYS A 37 -8.59 -16.18 -3.42
C LYS A 37 -8.11 -17.55 -3.89
N LYS A 38 -8.76 -18.10 -4.90
CA LYS A 38 -8.52 -19.42 -5.50
C LYS A 38 -7.06 -19.75 -5.90
N ASN A 39 -6.11 -18.81 -5.79
CA ASN A 39 -4.71 -18.95 -6.18
C ASN A 39 -3.75 -18.33 -5.15
N GLY A 40 -4.10 -18.35 -3.87
CA GLY A 40 -3.27 -17.75 -2.83
C GLY A 40 -2.12 -18.64 -2.42
N TYR A 41 -0.95 -18.40 -2.98
CA TYR A 41 0.30 -18.93 -2.46
C TYR A 41 0.85 -18.02 -1.38
N LEU A 42 1.43 -18.62 -0.36
CA LEU A 42 2.11 -17.97 0.75
C LEU A 42 3.11 -16.90 0.30
N GLU A 43 3.88 -17.22 -0.72
CA GLU A 43 4.86 -16.34 -1.36
C GLU A 43 4.23 -15.06 -1.92
N HIS A 44 3.04 -15.17 -2.50
CA HIS A 44 2.33 -14.01 -3.05
C HIS A 44 1.92 -13.01 -1.98
N GLU A 45 1.56 -13.48 -0.78
CA GLU A 45 1.21 -12.62 0.33
C GLU A 45 2.43 -11.91 0.92
N LEU A 46 3.53 -12.62 1.09
CA LEU A 46 4.80 -12.05 1.54
C LEU A 46 5.27 -10.98 0.55
N LEU A 47 5.31 -11.29 -0.75
CA LEU A 47 5.70 -10.33 -1.78
C LEU A 47 4.75 -9.13 -1.85
N ALA A 48 3.47 -9.31 -1.57
CA ALA A 48 2.53 -8.19 -1.49
C ALA A 48 2.86 -7.25 -0.31
N ASN A 49 3.26 -7.81 0.85
CA ASN A 49 3.72 -7.00 1.98
C ASN A 49 5.06 -6.30 1.69
N VAL A 50 6.00 -6.96 0.99
CA VAL A 50 7.27 -6.33 0.57
C VAL A 50 6.99 -5.14 -0.35
N ARG A 51 6.16 -5.32 -1.39
CA ARG A 51 5.76 -4.23 -2.28
C ARG A 51 5.12 -3.06 -1.55
N ALA A 52 4.22 -3.35 -0.61
CA ALA A 52 3.58 -2.31 0.19
C ALA A 52 4.63 -1.51 0.99
N ASN A 53 5.49 -2.19 1.75
CA ASN A 53 6.49 -1.55 2.58
C ASN A 53 7.49 -0.71 1.77
N VAL A 54 7.96 -1.22 0.64
CA VAL A 54 8.87 -0.49 -0.27
C VAL A 54 8.18 0.75 -0.85
N SER A 55 6.92 0.65 -1.22
CA SER A 55 6.13 1.78 -1.73
C SER A 55 5.87 2.82 -0.65
N GLU A 56 5.51 2.39 0.56
CA GLU A 56 5.30 3.27 1.71
C GLU A 56 6.60 4.01 2.08
N TRP A 57 7.74 3.30 2.09
CA TRP A 57 9.05 3.90 2.30
C TRP A 57 9.40 4.94 1.24
N ALA A 58 9.16 4.63 -0.03
CA ALA A 58 9.42 5.56 -1.14
C ALA A 58 8.60 6.86 -1.00
N VAL A 59 7.32 6.75 -0.62
CA VAL A 59 6.47 7.92 -0.38
C VAL A 59 6.95 8.71 0.84
N ALA A 60 7.33 8.03 1.92
CA ALA A 60 7.86 8.69 3.12
C ALA A 60 9.15 9.47 2.81
N SER A 61 10.07 8.87 2.04
CA SER A 61 11.29 9.51 1.60
C SER A 61 11.03 10.70 0.67
N LEU A 62 10.09 10.56 -0.28
CA LEU A 62 9.74 11.62 -1.21
C LEU A 62 9.11 12.84 -0.52
N THR A 63 8.29 12.60 0.50
CA THR A 63 7.53 13.65 1.20
C THR A 63 8.24 14.16 2.44
N ASP A 64 9.41 13.64 2.78
CA ASP A 64 10.15 13.92 4.02
C ASP A 64 9.27 13.78 5.28
N THR A 65 8.48 12.70 5.30
CA THR A 65 7.56 12.41 6.40
C THR A 65 7.81 11.05 7.03
N ALA A 66 7.30 10.84 8.23
CA ALA A 66 7.48 9.58 8.94
C ALA A 66 6.76 8.43 8.25
N TRP A 67 7.43 7.29 8.09
CA TRP A 67 6.82 6.04 7.74
C TRP A 67 6.17 5.39 8.97
N ASN A 68 4.87 5.17 8.92
CA ASN A 68 4.11 4.58 10.03
C ASN A 68 4.13 3.05 9.96
N VAL A 69 5.30 2.46 10.15
CA VAL A 69 5.47 1.00 10.05
C VAL A 69 4.55 0.26 11.02
N PRO A 70 3.69 -0.62 10.55
CA PRO A 70 2.89 -1.48 11.42
C PRO A 70 3.75 -2.64 11.95
N TRP A 71 4.43 -2.43 13.08
CA TRP A 71 5.27 -3.44 13.74
C TRP A 71 4.47 -4.62 14.30
N TYR A 72 3.17 -4.42 14.57
CA TYR A 72 2.37 -5.41 15.31
C TYR A 72 1.02 -5.60 14.64
N PRO A 73 0.41 -6.78 14.82
CA PRO A 73 -1.00 -6.99 14.48
C PRO A 73 -1.87 -5.88 15.08
N ASN A 74 -2.89 -5.48 14.35
CA ASN A 74 -3.81 -4.40 14.76
C ASN A 74 -4.48 -4.66 16.11
N GLU A 75 -4.61 -5.94 16.51
CA GLU A 75 -5.17 -6.37 17.78
C GLU A 75 -4.33 -5.90 18.99
N LEU A 76 -3.00 -5.89 18.83
CA LEU A 76 -2.09 -5.45 19.89
C LEU A 76 -1.95 -3.92 19.97
N HIS A 77 -2.27 -3.21 18.90
CA HIS A 77 -2.21 -1.75 18.85
C HIS A 77 -3.39 -1.15 18.08
N PRO A 78 -4.61 -1.14 18.67
CA PRO A 78 -5.83 -0.66 18.00
C PRO A 78 -5.74 0.77 17.49
N ARG A 79 -4.91 1.61 18.12
CA ARG A 79 -4.69 3.01 17.68
C ARG A 79 -3.90 3.08 16.38
N ARG A 80 -3.00 2.13 16.14
CA ARG A 80 -2.18 2.08 14.91
C ARG A 80 -2.98 1.59 13.70
N ALA A 81 -4.02 0.80 13.90
CA ALA A 81 -4.92 0.39 12.82
C ALA A 81 -5.61 1.57 12.11
N LYS A 82 -5.62 2.73 12.74
CA LYS A 82 -6.22 3.96 12.22
C LYS A 82 -5.19 4.95 11.65
N LEU A 83 -3.89 4.67 11.84
CA LEU A 83 -2.86 5.52 11.27
C LEU A 83 -2.78 5.30 9.76
N PRO A 84 -2.52 6.35 8.99
CA PRO A 84 -2.20 6.22 7.57
C PRO A 84 -0.85 5.51 7.42
N ASP A 85 -0.53 5.08 6.20
CA ASP A 85 0.74 4.40 5.91
C ASP A 85 1.94 5.33 6.11
N VAL A 86 1.79 6.62 5.75
CA VAL A 86 2.88 7.62 5.79
C VAL A 86 2.35 8.94 6.35
N GLY A 87 3.16 9.58 7.19
CA GLY A 87 2.85 10.88 7.77
C GLY A 87 1.55 10.88 8.57
N VAL A 88 0.75 11.92 8.39
CA VAL A 88 -0.51 12.11 9.13
C VAL A 88 -1.75 11.72 8.32
N ASN A 89 -1.63 11.57 7.00
CA ASN A 89 -2.80 11.37 6.11
C ASN A 89 -2.54 10.63 4.81
N PHE A 90 -1.31 10.20 4.47
CA PHE A 90 -1.04 9.49 3.23
C PHE A 90 -1.33 7.99 3.36
N GLU A 91 -2.15 7.48 2.47
CA GLU A 91 -2.46 6.05 2.30
C GLU A 91 -1.90 5.59 0.95
N VAL A 92 -0.99 4.65 0.94
CA VAL A 92 -0.25 4.24 -0.25
C VAL A 92 -0.91 3.05 -0.92
N ARG A 93 -1.04 3.11 -2.23
CA ARG A 93 -1.63 2.04 -3.06
C ARG A 93 -0.67 1.64 -4.17
N THR A 94 -0.09 0.47 -4.04
CA THR A 94 0.79 -0.09 -5.07
C THR A 94 -0.05 -0.78 -6.14
N VAL A 95 -0.01 -0.26 -7.37
CA VAL A 95 -0.65 -0.89 -8.53
C VAL A 95 0.34 -1.84 -9.22
N ARG A 96 -0.18 -2.91 -9.82
CA ARG A 96 0.63 -3.90 -10.55
C ARG A 96 0.35 -3.88 -12.05
N THR A 97 -0.88 -4.21 -12.41
CA THR A 97 -1.29 -4.44 -13.80
C THR A 97 -2.35 -3.47 -14.29
N ARG A 98 -2.95 -2.69 -13.38
CA ARG A 98 -4.01 -1.73 -13.72
C ARG A 98 -3.47 -0.32 -13.69
N ASP A 99 -3.95 0.52 -14.59
CA ASP A 99 -3.60 1.95 -14.63
C ASP A 99 -4.60 2.78 -13.81
N SER A 100 -4.96 2.27 -12.63
CA SER A 100 -5.88 2.95 -11.72
C SER A 100 -5.63 2.57 -10.26
N VAL A 101 -5.84 3.54 -9.38
CA VAL A 101 -5.59 3.45 -7.94
C VAL A 101 -6.90 3.26 -7.19
N PRO A 102 -7.06 2.19 -6.38
CA PRO A 102 -8.30 1.93 -5.64
C PRO A 102 -8.33 2.69 -4.32
N PHE A 103 -9.55 3.07 -3.89
CA PHE A 103 -9.83 3.55 -2.53
C PHE A 103 -11.24 3.14 -2.07
N TRP A 104 -11.50 3.27 -0.77
CA TRP A 104 -12.75 2.85 -0.12
C TRP A 104 -13.23 3.92 0.87
N ASN A 105 -14.46 3.78 1.39
CA ASN A 105 -15.02 4.68 2.41
C ASN A 105 -14.10 4.88 3.64
N LYS A 106 -13.37 3.85 4.03
CA LYS A 106 -12.41 3.90 5.15
C LYS A 106 -11.24 4.86 4.92
N ASP A 107 -11.05 5.29 3.68
CA ASP A 107 -9.97 6.20 3.27
C ASP A 107 -10.44 7.67 3.26
N GLU A 108 -11.67 7.94 3.72
CA GLU A 108 -12.17 9.30 3.90
C GLU A 108 -11.24 10.13 4.81
N GLY A 109 -10.95 11.36 4.40
CA GLY A 109 -10.02 12.26 5.09
C GLY A 109 -8.54 11.98 4.88
N LYS A 110 -8.20 10.92 4.10
CA LYS A 110 -6.83 10.61 3.72
C LYS A 110 -6.51 11.10 2.30
N ILE A 111 -5.24 11.14 1.98
CA ILE A 111 -4.72 11.37 0.63
C ILE A 111 -4.22 10.02 0.10
N ILE A 112 -4.72 9.60 -1.04
CA ILE A 112 -4.30 8.35 -1.68
C ILE A 112 -3.13 8.64 -2.59
N VAL A 113 -2.03 7.89 -2.42
CA VAL A 113 -0.83 7.98 -3.25
C VAL A 113 -0.71 6.72 -4.09
N GLY A 114 -0.65 6.87 -5.40
CA GLY A 114 -0.46 5.77 -6.34
C GLY A 114 1.02 5.50 -6.59
N THR A 115 1.42 4.23 -6.51
CA THR A 115 2.80 3.79 -6.74
C THR A 115 2.86 2.53 -7.60
N LYS A 116 4.03 2.28 -8.20
CA LYS A 116 4.34 1.02 -8.90
C LYS A 116 5.79 0.64 -8.70
N ILE A 117 6.06 -0.64 -8.50
CA ILE A 117 7.42 -1.19 -8.53
C ILE A 117 7.82 -1.38 -10.00
N LEU A 118 8.97 -0.84 -10.39
CA LEU A 118 9.50 -0.94 -11.76
C LEU A 118 10.42 -2.15 -11.93
N ASP A 119 11.07 -2.61 -10.87
CA ASP A 119 12.02 -3.72 -10.86
C ASP A 119 11.60 -4.79 -9.83
N GLU A 120 10.70 -5.67 -10.20
CA GLU A 120 10.20 -6.73 -9.29
C GLU A 120 11.28 -7.75 -8.87
N ASP A 121 12.47 -7.74 -9.49
CA ASP A 121 13.59 -8.59 -9.07
C ASP A 121 14.33 -8.04 -7.84
N TYR A 122 14.43 -6.72 -7.70
CA TYR A 122 15.22 -6.07 -6.65
C TYR A 122 14.43 -5.16 -5.73
N TYR A 123 13.23 -4.73 -6.14
CA TYR A 123 12.38 -3.79 -5.39
C TYR A 123 13.06 -2.44 -5.09
N SER A 124 14.02 -2.04 -5.92
CA SER A 124 14.84 -0.85 -5.67
C SER A 124 14.33 0.41 -6.39
N GLN A 125 13.35 0.27 -7.28
CA GLN A 125 12.80 1.38 -8.06
C GLN A 125 11.29 1.45 -7.90
N VAL A 126 10.83 2.55 -7.32
CA VAL A 126 9.41 2.84 -7.12
C VAL A 126 9.01 4.05 -7.93
N GLU A 127 8.11 3.88 -8.87
CA GLU A 127 7.44 4.99 -9.51
C GLU A 127 6.30 5.48 -8.63
N VAL A 128 6.36 6.74 -8.21
CA VAL A 128 5.28 7.45 -7.53
C VAL A 128 4.54 8.26 -8.60
N TYR A 129 3.32 7.82 -8.90
CA TYR A 129 2.49 8.43 -9.95
C TYR A 129 1.97 9.80 -9.56
N GLY A 130 1.58 9.94 -8.28
CA GLY A 130 0.96 11.14 -7.77
C GLY A 130 -0.08 10.79 -6.70
N TRP A 131 -0.96 11.75 -6.42
CA TRP A 131 -1.93 11.63 -5.34
C TRP A 131 -3.33 12.09 -5.74
N CYS A 132 -4.35 11.65 -4.99
CA CYS A 132 -5.71 12.17 -5.09
C CYS A 132 -6.37 12.29 -3.71
N ASN A 133 -7.37 13.18 -3.64
CA ASN A 133 -8.25 13.27 -2.47
C ASN A 133 -9.50 12.42 -2.76
N PRO A 134 -9.80 11.36 -1.98
CA PRO A 134 -11.00 10.54 -2.16
C PRO A 134 -12.31 11.33 -2.31
N ALA A 135 -12.46 12.44 -1.60
CA ALA A 135 -13.67 13.26 -1.67
C ALA A 135 -13.97 13.82 -3.06
N GLU A 136 -12.94 14.03 -3.89
CA GLU A 136 -13.10 14.54 -5.27
C GLU A 136 -13.54 13.42 -6.24
N TYR A 137 -13.26 12.16 -5.91
CA TYR A 137 -13.43 11.01 -6.80
C TYR A 137 -14.47 9.97 -6.30
N ALA A 138 -15.09 10.21 -5.14
CA ALA A 138 -16.14 9.31 -4.61
C ALA A 138 -17.48 9.50 -5.35
N THR A 139 -17.47 9.45 -6.66
CA THR A 139 -18.63 9.63 -7.54
C THR A 139 -18.94 8.35 -8.33
N MET A 140 -20.12 8.29 -8.96
CA MET A 140 -20.51 7.14 -9.77
C MET A 140 -19.59 6.89 -10.97
N GLN A 141 -18.96 7.93 -11.51
CA GLN A 141 -18.01 7.82 -12.63
C GLN A 141 -16.82 6.92 -12.29
N TYR A 142 -16.34 6.97 -11.06
CA TYR A 142 -15.17 6.19 -10.60
C TYR A 142 -15.55 4.95 -9.80
N ARG A 143 -16.83 4.66 -9.66
CA ARG A 143 -17.33 3.50 -8.90
C ARG A 143 -16.91 2.20 -9.55
N ASP A 144 -16.31 1.30 -8.77
CA ASP A 144 -15.98 -0.07 -9.16
C ASP A 144 -16.70 -1.05 -8.23
N GLU A 145 -17.79 -1.62 -8.71
CA GLU A 145 -18.62 -2.56 -7.94
C GLU A 145 -17.88 -3.86 -7.62
N ALA A 146 -16.91 -4.26 -8.45
CA ALA A 146 -16.14 -5.48 -8.24
C ALA A 146 -15.26 -5.43 -6.97
N ILE A 147 -14.89 -4.23 -6.53
CA ILE A 147 -14.12 -4.03 -5.29
C ILE A 147 -14.95 -3.39 -4.17
N GLY A 148 -16.19 -2.98 -4.46
CA GLY A 148 -17.01 -2.23 -3.52
C GLY A 148 -16.44 -0.86 -3.14
N GLY A 149 -15.72 -0.22 -4.07
CA GLY A 149 -15.00 1.03 -3.86
C GLY A 149 -14.95 1.89 -5.12
N TRP A 150 -13.91 2.68 -5.25
CA TRP A 150 -13.66 3.55 -6.40
C TRP A 150 -12.26 3.32 -6.95
N ARG A 151 -12.05 3.71 -8.22
CA ARG A 151 -10.75 3.68 -8.88
C ARG A 151 -10.50 4.98 -9.62
N VAL A 152 -9.38 5.61 -9.33
CA VAL A 152 -8.91 6.81 -10.04
C VAL A 152 -7.87 6.39 -11.07
N PRO A 153 -8.05 6.75 -12.35
CA PRO A 153 -7.01 6.54 -13.36
C PRO A 153 -5.69 7.21 -12.95
N VAL A 154 -4.57 6.53 -13.20
CA VAL A 154 -3.23 7.08 -12.88
C VAL A 154 -3.02 8.44 -13.57
N ALA A 155 -3.54 8.60 -14.79
CA ALA A 155 -3.42 9.84 -15.56
C ALA A 155 -4.16 11.05 -14.94
N GLU A 156 -5.05 10.82 -13.97
CA GLU A 156 -5.80 11.86 -13.27
C GLU A 156 -5.25 12.19 -11.88
N LEU A 157 -4.19 11.51 -11.44
CA LEU A 157 -3.53 11.82 -10.19
C LEU A 157 -2.79 13.16 -10.29
N LYS A 158 -2.83 13.91 -9.21
CA LYS A 158 -2.08 15.17 -9.07
C LYS A 158 -0.61 14.88 -8.80
N GLU A 159 0.29 15.63 -9.42
CA GLU A 159 1.73 15.54 -9.15
C GLU A 159 2.07 16.05 -7.74
N PHE A 160 3.21 15.57 -7.20
CA PHE A 160 3.77 16.09 -5.96
C PHE A 160 4.51 17.40 -6.17
#